data_067e61390185883a5b02fbf70776a6ec
#
_entry.id   067e61390185883a5b02fbf70776a6ec
#
_cell.length_a   1.000
_cell.length_b   1.000
_cell.length_c   1.000
_cell.angle_alpha   90.00
_cell.angle_beta   90.00
_cell.angle_gamma   90.00
#
_symmetry.space_group_name_H-M   'P 1'
#
loop_
_entity.id
_entity.type
_entity.pdbx_description
1 polymer ?
#
loop_
_entity_poly.entity_id
_entity_poly.type
_entity_poly.pdbx_seq_one_letter_code
_entity_poly.pdbx_strand_id
1 'polypeptide(L)'
;MYLPKTDIYTSLKTLNYYVSQTQPPTFNDLPAIIFSVGNNDINVDLDNNIISQDIEIKIDIWAEDSVTASNVLSQVEEIMRQNNYKMSFSNDIPNTGNLFHISNRFTTIA
;
A
#
# COMPACT_ATOMS: atom_id res chain seq x y z
N MET A 1 -13.95 -4.75 14.83
CA MET A 1 -13.29 -3.71 14.01
C MET A 1 -12.27 -4.35 13.10
N TYR A 2 -12.28 -3.99 11.83
CA TYR A 2 -11.30 -4.48 10.87
C TYR A 2 -9.94 -3.78 11.09
N LEU A 3 -8.86 -4.56 11.13
CA LEU A 3 -7.50 -4.05 11.34
C LEU A 3 -6.70 -4.26 10.04
N PRO A 4 -6.56 -3.21 9.20
CA PRO A 4 -5.99 -3.38 7.87
C PRO A 4 -4.50 -3.72 7.83
N LYS A 5 -3.71 -3.29 8.83
CA LYS A 5 -2.24 -3.44 8.78
C LYS A 5 -1.79 -4.88 8.62
N THR A 6 -2.36 -5.79 9.42
CA THR A 6 -1.98 -7.21 9.40
C THR A 6 -2.37 -7.86 8.07
N ASP A 7 -3.57 -7.60 7.60
CA ASP A 7 -4.07 -8.18 6.35
C ASP A 7 -3.26 -7.71 5.15
N ILE A 8 -2.95 -6.41 5.10
CA ILE A 8 -2.17 -5.83 4.01
C ILE A 8 -0.74 -6.37 4.03
N TYR A 9 -0.10 -6.40 5.19
CA TYR A 9 1.25 -6.96 5.31
C TYR A 9 1.29 -8.41 4.84
N THR A 10 0.38 -9.24 5.32
CA THR A 10 0.31 -10.67 4.97
C THR A 10 0.08 -10.85 3.47
N SER A 11 -0.83 -10.08 2.89
CA SER A 11 -1.14 -10.16 1.46
C SER A 11 0.04 -9.73 0.60
N LEU A 12 0.72 -8.64 0.96
CA LEU A 12 1.87 -8.14 0.19
C LEU A 12 3.08 -9.07 0.30
N LYS A 13 3.27 -9.74 1.42
CA LYS A 13 4.37 -10.68 1.59
C LYS A 13 4.28 -11.88 0.64
N THR A 14 3.11 -12.19 0.12
CA THR A 14 2.96 -13.28 -0.87
C THR A 14 3.71 -12.98 -2.18
N LEU A 15 4.07 -11.74 -2.44
CA LEU A 15 4.81 -11.33 -3.64
C LEU A 15 6.31 -11.59 -3.54
N ASN A 16 6.83 -11.96 -2.37
CA ASN A 16 8.25 -12.25 -2.12
C ASN A 16 9.18 -11.06 -2.32
N TYR A 17 8.68 -9.84 -2.14
CA TYR A 17 9.50 -8.63 -2.10
C TYR A 17 9.72 -8.19 -0.65
N TYR A 18 10.65 -7.25 -0.46
CA TYR A 18 10.79 -6.59 0.82
C TYR A 18 9.53 -5.77 1.09
N VAL A 19 8.87 -6.03 2.21
CA VAL A 19 7.66 -5.31 2.63
C VAL A 19 7.89 -4.80 4.05
N SER A 20 7.70 -3.50 4.25
CA SER A 20 7.87 -2.86 5.54
C SER A 20 6.79 -1.82 5.76
N GLN A 21 6.56 -1.47 7.02
CA GLN A 21 5.64 -0.41 7.39
C GLN A 21 6.42 0.83 7.81
N THR A 22 6.26 1.90 7.04
CA THR A 22 6.81 3.24 7.33
C THR A 22 8.34 3.37 7.35
N GLN A 23 9.09 2.29 7.15
CA GLN A 23 10.55 2.34 7.10
C GLN A 23 11.05 2.48 5.67
N PRO A 24 11.92 3.46 5.36
CA PRO A 24 12.50 3.55 4.03
C PRO A 24 13.37 2.33 3.73
N PRO A 25 13.43 1.88 2.46
CA PRO A 25 14.25 0.73 2.09
C PRO A 25 15.72 1.10 2.05
N THR A 26 16.59 0.08 2.24
CA THR A 26 17.99 0.20 1.90
C THR A 26 18.22 -0.30 0.47
N PHE A 27 19.41 -0.03 -0.09
CA PHE A 27 19.75 -0.45 -1.44
C PHE A 27 19.67 -1.97 -1.62
N ASN A 28 19.89 -2.75 -0.57
CA ASN A 28 19.85 -4.20 -0.60
C ASN A 28 18.42 -4.76 -0.56
N ASP A 29 17.43 -3.93 -0.28
CA ASP A 29 16.04 -4.35 -0.12
C ASP A 29 15.20 -4.15 -1.38
N LEU A 30 15.79 -3.67 -2.48
CA LEU A 30 15.05 -3.34 -3.68
C LEU A 30 14.78 -4.58 -4.55
N PRO A 31 13.62 -4.67 -5.21
CA PRO A 31 12.48 -3.79 -5.10
C PRO A 31 11.80 -3.89 -3.74
N ALA A 32 11.27 -2.77 -3.25
CA ALA A 32 10.70 -2.69 -1.91
C ALA A 32 9.30 -2.10 -1.95
N ILE A 33 8.45 -2.59 -1.06
CA ILE A 33 7.09 -2.09 -0.86
C ILE A 33 6.99 -1.56 0.55
N ILE A 34 6.70 -0.26 0.69
CA ILE A 34 6.53 0.38 1.99
C ILE A 34 5.08 0.82 2.08
N PHE A 35 4.38 0.37 3.12
CA PHE A 35 2.97 0.71 3.28
C PHE A 35 2.70 1.37 4.61
N SER A 36 1.63 2.15 4.66
CA SER A 36 1.12 2.76 5.88
C SER A 36 -0.38 2.96 5.77
N VAL A 37 -1.05 3.04 6.90
CA VAL A 37 -2.46 3.43 6.93
C VAL A 37 -2.51 4.95 6.86
N GLY A 38 -3.00 5.50 5.74
CA GLY A 38 -3.16 6.93 5.57
C GLY A 38 -4.36 7.46 6.33
N ASN A 39 -5.45 6.70 6.32
CA ASN A 39 -6.67 7.08 7.01
C ASN A 39 -7.49 5.85 7.38
N ASN A 40 -8.21 5.92 8.50
CA ASN A 40 -9.12 4.87 8.93
C ASN A 40 -10.25 5.52 9.72
N ASP A 41 -11.25 6.03 9.00
CA ASP A 41 -12.40 6.70 9.60
C ASP A 41 -13.45 5.66 9.99
N ILE A 42 -13.86 5.69 11.26
CA ILE A 42 -14.81 4.74 11.80
C ILE A 42 -16.18 5.42 11.90
N ASN A 43 -17.16 4.83 11.24
CA ASN A 43 -18.54 5.31 11.24
C ASN A 43 -19.35 4.49 12.24
N VAL A 44 -20.06 5.17 13.10
CA VAL A 44 -20.87 4.55 14.16
C VAL A 44 -22.32 4.99 14.06
N ASP A 45 -23.23 4.15 14.60
CA ASP A 45 -24.63 4.51 14.74
C ASP A 45 -24.89 5.27 16.05
N LEU A 46 -26.16 5.56 16.35
CA LEU A 46 -26.53 6.30 17.54
C LEU A 46 -26.23 5.54 18.85
N ASP A 47 -26.06 4.21 18.79
CA ASP A 47 -25.71 3.36 19.94
C ASP A 47 -24.21 3.09 20.00
N ASN A 48 -23.40 3.81 19.25
CA ASN A 48 -21.94 3.65 19.14
C ASN A 48 -21.50 2.29 18.58
N ASN A 49 -22.36 1.61 17.83
CA ASN A 49 -21.95 0.40 17.09
C ASN A 49 -21.26 0.79 15.81
N ILE A 50 -20.14 0.12 15.52
CA ILE A 50 -19.39 0.36 14.27
C ILE A 50 -20.20 -0.21 13.10
N ILE A 51 -20.58 0.66 12.15
CA ILE A 51 -21.34 0.26 10.96
C ILE A 51 -20.47 0.19 9.70
N SER A 52 -19.39 0.97 9.64
CA SER A 52 -18.43 0.91 8.52
C SER A 52 -17.12 1.58 8.89
N GLN A 53 -16.10 1.34 8.07
CA GLN A 53 -14.81 2.01 8.14
C GLN A 53 -14.41 2.47 6.74
N ASP A 54 -13.99 3.74 6.63
CA ASP A 54 -13.39 4.27 5.41
C ASP A 54 -11.88 4.22 5.57
N ILE A 55 -11.22 3.41 4.75
CA ILE A 55 -9.79 3.09 4.92
C ILE A 55 -9.02 3.57 3.70
N GLU A 56 -7.91 4.26 3.95
CA GLU A 56 -6.92 4.60 2.92
C GLU A 56 -5.58 3.99 3.32
N ILE A 57 -5.00 3.23 2.39
CA ILE A 57 -3.66 2.66 2.52
C ILE A 57 -2.74 3.37 1.54
N LYS A 58 -1.63 3.87 2.04
CA LYS A 58 -0.57 4.43 1.22
C LYS A 58 0.47 3.36 0.97
N ILE A 59 0.81 3.13 -0.30
CA ILE A 59 1.81 2.15 -0.69
C ILE A 59 2.84 2.84 -1.57
N ASP A 60 4.09 2.83 -1.12
CA ASP A 60 5.23 3.36 -1.87
C ASP A 60 6.06 2.19 -2.40
N ILE A 61 6.36 2.22 -3.71
CA ILE A 61 7.15 1.20 -4.38
C ILE A 61 8.47 1.82 -4.78
N TRP A 62 9.57 1.16 -4.40
CA TRP A 62 10.93 1.59 -4.71
C TRP A 62 11.61 0.50 -5.53
N ALA A 63 12.29 0.89 -6.61
CA ALA A 63 13.00 -0.06 -7.48
C ALA A 63 14.20 0.61 -8.14
N GLU A 64 15.09 -0.21 -8.71
CA GLU A 64 16.29 0.27 -9.39
C GLU A 64 16.00 0.76 -10.81
N ASP A 65 14.91 0.29 -11.44
CA ASP A 65 14.54 0.68 -12.78
C ASP A 65 13.02 0.81 -12.91
N SER A 66 12.57 1.50 -13.96
CA SER A 66 11.16 1.79 -14.16
C SER A 66 10.35 0.55 -14.54
N VAL A 67 10.94 -0.41 -15.24
CA VAL A 67 10.24 -1.63 -15.63
C VAL A 67 9.93 -2.47 -14.38
N THR A 68 10.90 -2.64 -13.50
CA THR A 68 10.70 -3.35 -12.23
C THR A 68 9.66 -2.66 -11.38
N ALA A 69 9.73 -1.33 -11.26
CA ALA A 69 8.75 -0.55 -10.49
C ALA A 69 7.34 -0.77 -11.02
N SER A 70 7.16 -0.74 -12.34
CA SER A 70 5.84 -0.95 -12.97
C SER A 70 5.33 -2.36 -12.77
N ASN A 71 6.20 -3.36 -12.85
CA ASN A 71 5.82 -4.76 -12.63
C ASN A 71 5.38 -4.98 -11.18
N VAL A 72 6.10 -4.42 -10.22
CA VAL A 72 5.73 -4.50 -8.80
C VAL A 72 4.40 -3.81 -8.57
N LEU A 73 4.19 -2.64 -9.17
CA LEU A 73 2.92 -1.92 -9.05
C LEU A 73 1.74 -2.74 -9.57
N SER A 74 1.90 -3.40 -10.71
CA SER A 74 0.85 -4.26 -11.27
C SER A 74 0.48 -5.40 -10.32
N GLN A 75 1.48 -6.01 -9.71
CA GLN A 75 1.26 -7.09 -8.73
C GLN A 75 0.61 -6.58 -7.45
N VAL A 76 1.03 -5.42 -6.97
CA VAL A 76 0.44 -4.79 -5.78
C VAL A 76 -1.02 -4.42 -6.05
N GLU A 77 -1.32 -3.85 -7.21
CA GLU A 77 -2.68 -3.47 -7.58
C GLU A 77 -3.59 -4.70 -7.60
N GLU A 78 -3.12 -5.81 -8.16
CA GLU A 78 -3.89 -7.05 -8.19
C GLU A 78 -4.18 -7.57 -6.78
N ILE A 79 -3.17 -7.59 -5.90
CA ILE A 79 -3.34 -8.01 -4.51
C ILE A 79 -4.33 -7.11 -3.77
N MET A 80 -4.22 -5.80 -3.95
CA MET A 80 -5.11 -4.86 -3.28
C MET A 80 -6.55 -5.01 -3.79
N ARG A 81 -6.73 -5.23 -5.10
CA ARG A 81 -8.05 -5.48 -5.66
C ARG A 81 -8.68 -6.76 -5.12
N GLN A 82 -7.89 -7.82 -4.93
CA GLN A 82 -8.36 -9.06 -4.32
C GLN A 82 -8.82 -8.85 -2.87
N ASN A 83 -8.28 -7.85 -2.21
CA ASN A 83 -8.69 -7.46 -0.85
C ASN A 83 -9.75 -6.36 -0.83
N ASN A 84 -10.40 -6.11 -1.97
CA ASN A 84 -11.49 -5.14 -2.15
C ASN A 84 -11.04 -3.68 -2.00
N TYR A 85 -9.79 -3.39 -2.27
CA TYR A 85 -9.28 -2.03 -2.33
C TYR A 85 -9.28 -1.54 -3.77
N LYS A 86 -9.51 -0.25 -3.93
CA LYS A 86 -9.48 0.43 -5.22
C LYS A 86 -8.36 1.47 -5.22
N MET A 87 -7.55 1.50 -6.26
CA MET A 87 -6.54 2.53 -6.42
C MET A 87 -7.22 3.88 -6.63
N SER A 88 -6.96 4.84 -5.75
CA SER A 88 -7.51 6.19 -5.85
C SER A 88 -6.50 7.20 -6.36
N PHE A 89 -5.20 6.86 -6.30
CA PHE A 89 -4.12 7.77 -6.69
C PHE A 89 -2.87 6.96 -7.00
N SER A 90 -2.14 7.37 -8.05
CA SER A 90 -0.82 6.83 -8.35
C SER A 90 0.03 7.93 -8.98
N ASN A 91 1.27 8.08 -8.51
CA ASN A 91 2.15 9.12 -8.99
C ASN A 91 3.61 8.69 -8.91
N ASP A 92 4.35 8.95 -9.99
CA ASP A 92 5.80 8.80 -9.99
C ASP A 92 6.41 9.97 -9.23
N ILE A 93 7.22 9.67 -8.22
CA ILE A 93 7.88 10.69 -7.42
C ILE A 93 9.29 10.89 -7.95
N PRO A 94 9.66 12.11 -8.41
CA PRO A 94 11.02 12.37 -8.81
C PRO A 94 11.98 12.10 -7.66
N ASN A 95 13.06 11.35 -7.95
CA ASN A 95 14.05 11.03 -6.95
C ASN A 95 15.43 11.46 -7.42
N THR A 96 16.26 11.93 -6.48
CA THR A 96 17.65 12.23 -6.74
C THR A 96 18.45 10.94 -6.60
N GLY A 97 19.06 10.48 -7.69
CA GLY A 97 19.81 9.22 -7.70
C GLY A 97 19.21 8.22 -8.69
N ASN A 98 19.55 6.95 -8.54
CA ASN A 98 19.20 5.89 -9.48
C ASN A 98 17.97 5.07 -9.04
N LEU A 99 17.12 5.62 -8.18
CA LEU A 99 15.95 4.92 -7.67
C LEU A 99 14.67 5.46 -8.29
N PHE A 100 13.75 4.56 -8.58
CA PHE A 100 12.40 4.89 -9.02
C PHE A 100 11.44 4.70 -7.86
N HIS A 101 10.59 5.70 -7.63
CA HIS A 101 9.64 5.71 -6.52
C HIS A 101 8.25 6.01 -7.08
N ILE A 102 7.30 5.10 -6.82
CA ILE A 102 5.89 5.30 -7.19
C ILE A 102 5.09 5.32 -5.89
N SER A 103 4.37 6.41 -5.67
CA SER A 103 3.48 6.54 -4.51
C SER A 103 2.04 6.27 -4.93
N ASN A 104 1.36 5.40 -4.19
CA ASN A 104 0.01 4.98 -4.52
C ASN A 104 -0.89 5.07 -3.30
N ARG A 105 -2.18 5.30 -3.54
CA ARG A 105 -3.21 5.26 -2.50
C ARG A 105 -4.32 4.34 -2.92
N PHE A 106 -4.73 3.49 -1.99
CA PHE A 106 -5.81 2.53 -2.17
C PHE A 106 -6.87 2.77 -1.11
N THR A 107 -8.13 2.72 -1.50
CA THR A 107 -9.24 2.99 -0.59
C THR A 107 -10.23 1.85 -0.61
N THR A 108 -10.87 1.64 0.54
CA THR A 108 -11.99 0.71 0.68
C THR A 108 -12.93 1.16 1.78
N ILE A 109 -14.11 0.58 1.78
CA ILE A 109 -15.08 0.70 2.87
C ILE A 109 -15.27 -0.69 3.46
N ALA A 110 -14.94 -0.83 4.72
CA ALA A 110 -15.02 -2.11 5.42
C ALA A 110 -16.23 -2.18 6.35
#